data_d493f06be6cbef9d141c2c58b396b01a
#
_entry.id   d493f06be6cbef9d141c2c58b396b01a
#
_cell.length_a   1.000
_cell.length_b   1.000
_cell.length_c   1.000
_cell.angle_alpha   90.00
_cell.angle_beta   90.00
_cell.angle_gamma   90.00
#
_symmetry.space_group_name_H-M   'P 1'
#
loop_
_entity.id
_entity.type
_entity.pdbx_description
1 polymer ?
#
loop_
_entity_poly.entity_id
_entity_poly.type
_entity_poly.pdbx_seq_one_letter_code
_entity_poly.pdbx_strand_id
1 'polypeptide(L)'
;MKSSKFSGSLKLNNNLNCVISYGDALSPLVAWYKQLWNESLGKEAKGSFLLTGKGGLDQHSQLQMWLDGPNIGSYTFLKVNNNNGFKIPESKISPWLSGISLGETLNIMAESTYDALKENGRAVRSISIPDISAESIASLMTIFTLEILVVAELLGVDPYTQDAVEAIKINTFKRLKKYEHNKKTT
;
A
#
# COMPACT_ATOMS: atom_id res chain seq x y z
N MET A 1 1.16 35.08 -2.22
CA MET A 1 0.70 33.70 -1.99
C MET A 1 1.75 32.74 -2.57
N LYS A 2 2.57 32.11 -1.74
CA LYS A 2 3.56 31.12 -2.20
C LYS A 2 2.80 29.78 -2.39
N SER A 3 2.71 29.35 -3.64
CA SER A 3 2.19 28.03 -4.00
C SER A 3 3.01 26.97 -3.26
N SER A 4 2.39 26.25 -2.33
CA SER A 4 2.99 25.07 -1.71
C SER A 4 3.25 24.06 -2.81
N LYS A 5 4.51 23.79 -3.08
CA LYS A 5 4.91 22.75 -4.03
C LYS A 5 4.45 21.40 -3.49
N PHE A 6 3.35 20.90 -4.00
CA PHE A 6 2.92 19.50 -3.91
C PHE A 6 3.87 18.66 -4.78
N SER A 7 5.15 18.60 -4.42
CA SER A 7 6.19 18.02 -5.27
C SER A 7 6.81 16.73 -4.72
N GLY A 8 6.15 16.10 -3.74
CA GLY A 8 6.79 14.99 -3.02
C GLY A 8 6.47 13.57 -3.49
N SER A 9 5.30 13.29 -4.06
CA SER A 9 4.87 11.90 -4.28
C SER A 9 4.47 11.52 -5.71
N LEU A 10 4.32 12.46 -6.61
CA LEU A 10 4.01 12.20 -8.01
C LEU A 10 5.21 12.54 -8.91
N LYS A 11 6.39 11.96 -8.63
CA LYS A 11 7.32 11.76 -9.73
C LYS A 11 6.70 10.65 -10.58
N LEU A 12 6.10 11.02 -11.73
CA LEU A 12 5.56 10.11 -12.75
C LEU A 12 6.59 9.04 -13.23
N ASN A 13 7.84 9.16 -12.80
CA ASN A 13 8.94 8.23 -13.06
C ASN A 13 9.14 7.18 -11.95
N ASN A 14 8.35 7.17 -10.88
CA ASN A 14 8.42 6.12 -9.89
C ASN A 14 7.62 4.91 -10.38
N ASN A 15 8.31 3.83 -10.72
CA ASN A 15 7.69 2.60 -11.20
C ASN A 15 7.06 1.76 -10.08
N LEU A 16 7.24 2.17 -8.82
CA LEU A 16 6.81 1.45 -7.64
C LEU A 16 6.16 2.40 -6.62
N ASN A 17 5.00 2.00 -6.12
CA ASN A 17 4.41 2.55 -4.90
C ASN A 17 4.31 1.44 -3.87
N CYS A 18 4.72 1.69 -2.64
CA CYS A 18 4.57 0.75 -1.54
C CYS A 18 3.71 1.36 -0.44
N VAL A 19 2.62 0.69 -0.08
CA VAL A 19 1.77 1.09 1.06
C VAL A 19 2.03 0.15 2.22
N ILE A 20 2.57 0.69 3.30
CA ILE A 20 2.97 -0.05 4.50
C ILE A 20 1.94 0.23 5.58
N SER A 21 1.18 -0.79 5.97
CA SER A 21 0.18 -0.68 7.04
C SER A 21 0.76 -1.07 8.39
N TYR A 22 0.60 -0.20 9.37
CA TYR A 22 0.92 -0.46 10.78
C TYR A 22 -0.37 -0.74 11.54
N GLY A 23 -0.68 -2.02 11.65
CA GLY A 23 -1.90 -2.59 12.24
C GLY A 23 -2.60 -3.57 11.29
N ASP A 24 -2.84 -4.79 11.77
CA ASP A 24 -3.44 -5.86 10.94
C ASP A 24 -4.84 -5.52 10.43
N ALA A 25 -5.60 -4.73 11.19
CA ALA A 25 -6.94 -4.29 10.81
C ALA A 25 -6.97 -3.42 9.53
N LEU A 26 -5.85 -2.81 9.15
CA LEU A 26 -5.71 -2.03 7.92
C LEU A 26 -5.39 -2.89 6.69
N SER A 27 -4.97 -4.15 6.88
CA SER A 27 -4.54 -5.02 5.77
C SER A 27 -5.61 -5.23 4.69
N PRO A 28 -6.90 -5.43 5.01
CA PRO A 28 -7.95 -5.57 3.98
C PRO A 28 -8.13 -4.30 3.15
N LEU A 29 -8.06 -3.12 3.79
CA LEU A 29 -8.16 -1.83 3.11
C LEU A 29 -6.98 -1.62 2.14
N VAL A 30 -5.78 -1.93 2.58
CA VAL A 30 -4.58 -1.80 1.75
C VAL A 30 -4.60 -2.80 0.59
N ALA A 31 -5.13 -4.01 0.79
CA ALA A 31 -5.32 -4.99 -0.28
C ALA A 31 -6.34 -4.50 -1.32
N TRP A 32 -7.46 -3.92 -0.88
CA TRP A 32 -8.45 -3.28 -1.76
C TRP A 32 -7.84 -2.12 -2.55
N TYR A 33 -7.09 -1.23 -1.90
CA TYR A 33 -6.45 -0.09 -2.57
C TYR A 33 -5.43 -0.56 -3.61
N LYS A 34 -4.64 -1.60 -3.29
CA LYS A 34 -3.71 -2.22 -4.25
C LYS A 34 -4.44 -2.73 -5.49
N GLN A 35 -5.54 -3.44 -5.31
CA GLN A 35 -6.34 -3.92 -6.43
C GLN A 35 -6.83 -2.76 -7.28
N LEU A 36 -7.50 -1.79 -6.67
CA LEU A 36 -8.05 -0.64 -7.36
C LEU A 36 -6.98 0.15 -8.13
N TRP A 37 -5.83 0.40 -7.52
CA TRP A 37 -4.70 1.09 -8.15
C TRP A 37 -4.19 0.35 -9.40
N ASN A 38 -3.87 -0.94 -9.24
CA ASN A 38 -3.27 -1.72 -10.32
C ASN A 38 -4.25 -1.94 -11.48
N GLU A 39 -5.52 -2.17 -11.19
CA GLU A 39 -6.56 -2.35 -12.22
C GLU A 39 -6.91 -1.05 -12.94
N SER A 40 -6.91 0.08 -12.25
CA SER A 40 -7.28 1.37 -12.83
C SER A 40 -6.15 2.04 -13.61
N LEU A 41 -4.89 1.90 -13.17
CA LEU A 41 -3.76 2.68 -13.69
C LEU A 41 -2.77 1.89 -14.55
N GLY A 42 -2.76 0.56 -14.46
CA GLY A 42 -1.85 -0.31 -15.22
C GLY A 42 -2.30 -0.49 -16.66
N LYS A 43 -2.18 0.55 -17.51
CA LYS A 43 -2.69 0.58 -18.88
C LYS A 43 -1.69 1.23 -19.82
N GLU A 44 -1.68 0.80 -21.08
CA GLU A 44 -0.88 1.42 -22.15
C GLU A 44 0.62 1.52 -21.80
N ALA A 45 1.17 0.54 -21.09
CA ALA A 45 2.52 0.56 -20.54
C ALA A 45 2.82 1.76 -19.60
N LYS A 46 1.77 2.37 -19.07
CA LYS A 46 1.83 3.45 -18.07
C LYS A 46 1.48 2.94 -16.67
N GLY A 47 1.54 3.83 -15.69
CA GLY A 47 1.26 3.53 -14.29
C GLY A 47 2.48 3.04 -13.54
N SER A 48 2.26 2.68 -12.30
CA SER A 48 3.27 2.13 -11.39
C SER A 48 2.67 0.97 -10.61
N PHE A 49 3.49 0.00 -10.26
CA PHE A 49 3.05 -1.09 -9.39
C PHE A 49 2.75 -0.56 -7.99
N LEU A 50 1.59 -0.92 -7.44
CA LEU A 50 1.36 -0.75 -6.02
C LEU A 50 1.60 -2.08 -5.31
N LEU A 51 2.61 -2.09 -4.43
CA LEU A 51 2.92 -3.17 -3.51
C LEU A 51 2.41 -2.82 -2.11
N THR A 52 2.27 -3.84 -1.29
CA THR A 52 1.83 -3.67 0.10
C THR A 52 2.88 -4.25 1.03
N GLY A 53 3.11 -3.56 2.16
CA GLY A 53 3.94 -4.03 3.24
C GLY A 53 3.15 -4.06 4.56
N LYS A 54 3.52 -4.98 5.44
CA LYS A 54 3.05 -5.01 6.82
C LYS A 54 4.13 -4.44 7.72
N GLY A 55 3.83 -3.33 8.38
CA GLY A 55 4.72 -2.73 9.35
C GLY A 55 5.05 -3.68 10.50
N GLY A 56 6.30 -3.65 10.94
CA GLY A 56 6.84 -4.62 11.88
C GLY A 56 7.36 -5.89 11.21
N LEU A 57 6.57 -6.57 10.38
CA LEU A 57 6.98 -7.80 9.70
C LEU A 57 7.95 -7.51 8.55
N ASP A 58 7.58 -6.65 7.64
CA ASP A 58 8.36 -6.37 6.43
C ASP A 58 9.59 -5.50 6.66
N GLN A 59 9.74 -4.93 7.83
CA GLN A 59 11.00 -4.36 8.29
C GLN A 59 12.12 -5.39 8.36
N HIS A 60 11.81 -6.67 8.58
CA HIS A 60 12.77 -7.76 8.62
C HIS A 60 12.97 -8.46 7.27
N SER A 61 12.15 -8.17 6.27
CA SER A 61 12.22 -8.82 4.96
C SER A 61 12.52 -7.87 3.80
N GLN A 62 12.04 -6.64 3.84
CA GLN A 62 12.08 -5.72 2.70
C GLN A 62 12.82 -4.41 2.97
N LEU A 63 13.02 -4.01 4.24
CA LEU A 63 13.55 -2.69 4.58
C LEU A 63 14.94 -2.44 4.03
N GLN A 64 15.81 -3.46 3.96
CA GLN A 64 17.13 -3.34 3.36
C GLN A 64 17.03 -2.89 1.89
N MET A 65 16.11 -3.46 1.13
CA MET A 65 15.86 -3.09 -0.28
C MET A 65 15.28 -1.68 -0.40
N TRP A 66 14.41 -1.29 0.54
CA TRP A 66 13.83 0.04 0.53
C TRP A 66 14.84 1.13 0.83
N LEU A 67 15.79 0.87 1.76
CA LEU A 67 16.80 1.83 2.19
C LEU A 67 17.98 1.93 1.22
N ASP A 68 18.52 0.81 0.76
CA ASP A 68 19.80 0.72 0.07
C ASP A 68 19.69 0.23 -1.38
N GLY A 69 18.52 -0.26 -1.77
CA GLY A 69 18.22 -0.66 -3.15
C GLY A 69 18.00 0.52 -4.11
N PRO A 70 17.58 0.26 -5.36
CA PRO A 70 17.30 1.32 -6.33
C PRO A 70 16.23 2.30 -5.84
N ASN A 71 16.48 3.60 -6.01
CA ASN A 71 15.52 4.65 -5.63
C ASN A 71 14.45 4.85 -6.73
N ILE A 72 13.58 3.87 -6.90
CA ILE A 72 12.51 3.83 -7.91
C ILE A 72 11.10 3.86 -7.31
N GLY A 73 10.99 4.00 -5.98
CA GLY A 73 9.73 3.85 -5.26
C GLY A 73 9.32 5.06 -4.45
N SER A 74 8.03 5.13 -4.15
CA SER A 74 7.45 5.97 -3.11
C SER A 74 6.81 5.09 -2.03
N TYR A 75 6.87 5.54 -0.78
CA TYR A 75 6.43 4.77 0.38
C TYR A 75 5.36 5.53 1.14
N THR A 76 4.20 4.91 1.30
CA THR A 76 3.07 5.44 2.08
C THR A 76 2.94 4.67 3.38
N PHE A 77 3.09 5.36 4.50
CA PHE A 77 2.87 4.80 5.83
C PHE A 77 1.43 5.03 6.23
N LEU A 78 0.70 3.97 6.49
CA LEU A 78 -0.68 4.02 6.97
C LEU A 78 -0.74 3.54 8.41
N LYS A 79 -1.16 4.41 9.34
CA LYS A 79 -1.19 4.13 10.77
C LYS A 79 -2.49 4.61 11.43
N VAL A 80 -2.78 4.06 12.61
CA VAL A 80 -3.91 4.45 13.45
C VAL A 80 -3.39 5.22 14.66
N ASN A 81 -3.95 6.41 14.93
CA ASN A 81 -3.49 7.25 16.04
C ASN A 81 -3.89 6.67 17.40
N ASN A 82 -5.12 6.14 17.51
CA ASN A 82 -5.63 5.58 18.76
C ASN A 82 -5.39 4.07 18.80
N ASN A 83 -4.22 3.71 19.28
CA ASN A 83 -3.76 2.32 19.38
C ASN A 83 -3.67 1.90 20.87
N ASN A 84 -4.77 2.07 21.59
CA ASN A 84 -4.93 1.60 22.97
C ASN A 84 -5.05 0.07 22.96
N GLY A 85 -3.92 -0.61 22.82
CA GLY A 85 -3.85 -2.07 22.83
C GLY A 85 -3.32 -2.62 24.14
N PHE A 86 -3.02 -3.91 24.12
CA PHE A 86 -2.38 -4.61 25.22
C PHE A 86 -1.07 -3.92 25.60
N LYS A 87 -0.93 -3.61 26.90
CA LYS A 87 0.31 -3.06 27.44
C LYS A 87 1.31 -4.16 27.75
N ILE A 88 2.55 -3.94 27.37
CA ILE A 88 3.65 -4.87 27.63
C ILE A 88 3.86 -4.94 29.16
N PRO A 89 3.82 -6.15 29.75
CA PRO A 89 4.07 -6.31 31.19
C PRO A 89 5.47 -5.84 31.59
N GLU A 90 5.66 -5.57 32.85
CA GLU A 90 6.99 -5.26 33.37
C GLU A 90 7.98 -6.38 33.05
N SER A 91 9.12 -6.01 32.49
CA SER A 91 10.18 -6.91 32.10
C SER A 91 11.53 -6.42 32.64
N LYS A 92 12.23 -7.29 33.34
CA LYS A 92 13.61 -7.04 33.79
C LYS A 92 14.61 -7.12 32.62
N ILE A 93 14.24 -7.84 31.54
CA ILE A 93 15.09 -8.00 30.35
C ILE A 93 15.02 -6.78 29.44
N SER A 94 13.83 -6.20 29.35
CA SER A 94 13.58 -5.01 28.47
C SER A 94 12.78 -3.96 29.23
N PRO A 95 13.36 -3.29 30.21
CA PRO A 95 12.63 -2.32 31.06
C PRO A 95 12.02 -1.17 30.25
N TRP A 96 12.64 -0.78 29.14
CA TRP A 96 12.18 0.30 28.25
C TRP A 96 10.87 -0.02 27.50
N LEU A 97 10.47 -1.30 27.41
CA LEU A 97 9.19 -1.70 26.82
C LEU A 97 8.05 -1.77 27.86
N SER A 98 8.39 -1.77 29.15
CA SER A 98 7.41 -1.95 30.22
C SER A 98 6.36 -0.85 30.23
N GLY A 99 5.09 -1.21 30.20
CA GLY A 99 3.96 -0.29 30.23
C GLY A 99 3.60 0.37 28.89
N ILE A 100 4.42 0.22 27.85
CA ILE A 100 4.11 0.68 26.49
C ILE A 100 3.07 -0.25 25.87
N SER A 101 2.10 0.28 25.15
CA SER A 101 1.15 -0.55 24.40
C SER A 101 1.79 -1.10 23.12
N LEU A 102 1.31 -2.24 22.64
CA LEU A 102 1.75 -2.79 21.35
C LEU A 102 1.48 -1.80 20.19
N GLY A 103 0.38 -1.05 20.28
CA GLY A 103 0.05 -0.04 19.30
C GLY A 103 1.02 1.14 19.30
N GLU A 104 1.43 1.64 20.46
CA GLU A 104 2.48 2.65 20.58
C GLU A 104 3.80 2.14 20.03
N THR A 105 4.15 0.88 20.31
CA THR A 105 5.34 0.25 19.74
C THR A 105 5.31 0.24 18.22
N LEU A 106 4.18 -0.14 17.61
CA LEU A 106 3.99 -0.11 16.15
C LEU A 106 4.11 1.30 15.58
N ASN A 107 3.56 2.31 16.25
CA ASN A 107 3.67 3.69 15.81
C ASN A 107 5.12 4.20 15.86
N ILE A 108 5.86 3.88 16.92
CA ILE A 108 7.30 4.20 17.05
C ILE A 108 8.09 3.53 15.93
N MET A 109 7.81 2.26 15.62
CA MET A 109 8.45 1.55 14.50
C MET A 109 8.12 2.21 13.15
N ALA A 110 6.88 2.66 12.95
CA ALA A 110 6.46 3.37 11.75
C ALA A 110 7.23 4.68 11.58
N GLU A 111 7.33 5.47 12.63
CA GLU A 111 8.02 6.75 12.62
C GLU A 111 9.52 6.57 12.37
N SER A 112 10.17 5.64 13.06
CA SER A 112 11.58 5.33 12.85
C SER A 112 11.88 4.89 11.42
N THR A 113 11.02 4.07 10.82
CA THR A 113 11.19 3.62 9.43
C THR A 113 10.93 4.76 8.43
N TYR A 114 9.92 5.58 8.70
CA TYR A 114 9.63 6.76 7.90
C TYR A 114 10.81 7.74 7.87
N ASP A 115 11.37 8.05 9.03
CA ASP A 115 12.51 8.96 9.15
C ASP A 115 13.76 8.40 8.44
N ALA A 116 14.07 7.12 8.64
CA ALA A 116 15.18 6.46 7.96
C ALA A 116 15.06 6.51 6.43
N LEU A 117 13.87 6.24 5.87
CA LEU A 117 13.65 6.35 4.43
C LEU A 117 13.74 7.78 3.93
N LYS A 118 13.22 8.75 4.69
CA LYS A 118 13.27 10.16 4.36
C LYS A 118 14.71 10.70 4.36
N GLU A 119 15.52 10.34 5.36
CA GLU A 119 16.92 10.70 5.46
C GLU A 119 17.75 10.10 4.31
N ASN A 120 17.38 8.93 3.83
CA ASN A 120 17.97 8.29 2.63
C ASN A 120 17.39 8.84 1.30
N GLY A 121 16.67 9.95 1.33
CA GLY A 121 16.17 10.61 0.12
C GLY A 121 15.06 9.87 -0.60
N ARG A 122 14.37 8.92 0.07
CA ARG A 122 13.21 8.22 -0.49
C ARG A 122 11.98 9.13 -0.47
N ALA A 123 11.11 8.98 -1.46
CA ALA A 123 9.81 9.65 -1.47
C ALA A 123 8.90 8.97 -0.46
N VAL A 124 8.55 9.67 0.62
CA VAL A 124 7.73 9.13 1.71
C VAL A 124 6.53 10.03 1.99
N ARG A 125 5.40 9.43 2.36
CA ARG A 125 4.24 10.12 2.97
C ARG A 125 3.69 9.30 4.12
N SER A 126 3.07 9.96 5.09
CA SER A 126 2.38 9.32 6.20
C SER A 126 0.91 9.73 6.21
N ILE A 127 0.03 8.75 6.36
CA ILE A 127 -1.40 8.93 6.51
C ILE A 127 -1.79 8.31 7.85
N SER A 128 -2.40 9.11 8.72
CA SER A 128 -2.88 8.65 10.02
C SER A 128 -4.39 8.82 10.09
N ILE A 129 -5.07 7.77 10.55
CA ILE A 129 -6.51 7.82 10.85
C ILE A 129 -6.72 7.79 12.35
N PRO A 130 -7.78 8.42 12.87
CA PRO A 130 -8.02 8.48 14.31
C PRO A 130 -8.29 7.09 14.90
N ASP A 131 -9.02 6.24 14.19
CA ASP A 131 -9.46 4.92 14.62
C ASP A 131 -9.87 4.03 13.42
N ILE A 132 -10.33 2.80 13.70
CA ILE A 132 -10.82 1.84 12.69
C ILE A 132 -12.36 1.88 12.59
N SER A 133 -12.98 3.02 12.79
CA SER A 133 -14.42 3.17 12.58
C SER A 133 -14.78 3.07 11.08
N ALA A 134 -16.05 2.73 10.80
CA ALA A 134 -16.56 2.72 9.44
C ALA A 134 -16.39 4.10 8.76
N GLU A 135 -16.49 5.17 9.53
CA GLU A 135 -16.36 6.55 9.11
C GLU A 135 -14.93 6.89 8.66
N SER A 136 -13.93 6.51 9.47
CA SER A 136 -12.51 6.67 9.16
C SER A 136 -12.12 5.85 7.93
N ILE A 137 -12.57 4.61 7.84
CA ILE A 137 -12.30 3.73 6.71
C ILE A 137 -12.96 4.24 5.43
N ALA A 138 -14.23 4.64 5.47
CA ALA A 138 -14.93 5.18 4.31
C ALA A 138 -14.29 6.48 3.80
N SER A 139 -13.86 7.36 4.71
CA SER A 139 -13.13 8.57 4.36
C SER A 139 -11.83 8.26 3.63
N LEU A 140 -11.06 7.28 4.11
CA LEU A 140 -9.81 6.87 3.49
C LEU A 140 -10.03 6.18 2.13
N MET A 141 -11.07 5.36 1.99
CA MET A 141 -11.46 4.78 0.70
C MET A 141 -11.82 5.87 -0.31
N THR A 142 -12.55 6.90 0.12
CA THR A 142 -12.89 8.05 -0.74
C THR A 142 -11.63 8.78 -1.20
N ILE A 143 -10.70 9.07 -0.30
CA ILE A 143 -9.42 9.74 -0.63
C ILE A 143 -8.62 8.91 -1.64
N PHE A 144 -8.49 7.61 -1.44
CA PHE A 144 -7.76 6.73 -2.35
C PHE A 144 -8.45 6.60 -3.72
N THR A 145 -9.77 6.58 -3.76
CA THR A 145 -10.52 6.59 -5.03
C THR A 145 -10.27 7.88 -5.80
N LEU A 146 -10.36 9.03 -5.14
CA LEU A 146 -10.09 10.33 -5.76
C LEU A 146 -8.63 10.45 -6.22
N GLU A 147 -7.67 9.94 -5.43
CA GLU A 147 -6.26 9.90 -5.82
C GLU A 147 -6.06 9.13 -7.14
N ILE A 148 -6.71 7.98 -7.27
CA ILE A 148 -6.62 7.16 -8.49
C ILE A 148 -7.21 7.90 -9.70
N LEU A 149 -8.34 8.55 -9.55
CA LEU A 149 -8.97 9.33 -10.64
C LEU A 149 -8.07 10.48 -11.09
N VAL A 150 -7.44 11.20 -10.15
CA VAL A 150 -6.50 12.27 -10.46
C VAL A 150 -5.24 11.72 -11.15
N VAL A 151 -4.71 10.60 -10.68
CA VAL A 151 -3.53 9.97 -11.30
C VAL A 151 -3.86 9.44 -12.68
N ALA A 152 -5.04 8.84 -12.89
CA ALA A 152 -5.50 8.37 -14.21
C ALA A 152 -5.55 9.52 -15.22
N GLU A 153 -6.11 10.67 -14.82
CA GLU A 153 -6.15 11.88 -15.64
C GLU A 153 -4.74 12.36 -16.00
N LEU A 154 -3.83 12.41 -15.02
CA LEU A 154 -2.44 12.83 -15.24
C LEU A 154 -1.66 11.88 -16.15
N LEU A 155 -1.98 10.58 -16.13
CA LEU A 155 -1.39 9.57 -17.01
C LEU A 155 -2.07 9.55 -18.39
N GLY A 156 -3.24 10.12 -18.54
CA GLY A 156 -4.07 10.04 -19.73
C GLY A 156 -4.51 8.60 -20.02
N VAL A 157 -5.03 7.91 -18.98
CA VAL A 157 -5.57 6.54 -19.09
C VAL A 157 -7.02 6.50 -18.59
N ASP A 158 -7.84 5.60 -19.16
CA ASP A 158 -9.20 5.37 -18.69
C ASP A 158 -9.18 4.42 -17.47
N PRO A 159 -9.56 4.89 -16.26
CA PRO A 159 -9.54 4.05 -15.07
C PRO A 159 -10.64 2.98 -15.03
N TYR A 160 -11.63 3.03 -15.92
CA TYR A 160 -12.84 2.21 -15.86
C TYR A 160 -12.81 0.94 -16.70
N THR A 161 -11.81 0.76 -17.57
CA THR A 161 -11.68 -0.41 -18.44
C THR A 161 -10.71 -1.46 -17.87
N GLN A 162 -10.79 -2.72 -18.33
CA GLN A 162 -9.91 -3.84 -17.93
C GLN A 162 -9.63 -4.80 -19.09
N ASP A 163 -9.36 -4.30 -20.27
CA ASP A 163 -9.26 -5.10 -21.51
C ASP A 163 -8.21 -6.22 -21.43
N ALA A 164 -7.09 -5.97 -20.78
CA ALA A 164 -6.02 -6.98 -20.62
C ALA A 164 -6.49 -8.21 -19.81
N VAL A 165 -7.32 -8.01 -18.80
CA VAL A 165 -7.87 -9.09 -17.96
C VAL A 165 -8.94 -9.88 -18.70
N GLU A 166 -9.75 -9.24 -19.54
CA GLU A 166 -10.77 -9.90 -20.35
C GLU A 166 -10.16 -10.90 -21.34
N ALA A 167 -9.03 -10.59 -21.96
CA ALA A 167 -8.33 -11.52 -22.85
C ALA A 167 -7.94 -12.83 -22.14
N ILE A 168 -7.52 -12.75 -20.87
CA ILE A 168 -7.18 -13.94 -20.06
C ILE A 168 -8.41 -14.76 -19.75
N LYS A 169 -9.54 -14.14 -19.37
CA LYS A 169 -10.81 -14.83 -19.12
C LYS A 169 -11.29 -15.60 -20.35
N ILE A 170 -11.28 -14.98 -21.52
CA ILE A 170 -11.64 -15.59 -22.80
C ILE A 170 -10.76 -16.81 -23.09
N ASN A 171 -9.44 -16.67 -22.94
CA ASN A 171 -8.50 -17.76 -23.18
C ASN A 171 -8.68 -18.91 -22.19
N THR A 172 -8.92 -18.62 -20.92
CA THR A 172 -9.20 -19.63 -19.89
C THR A 172 -10.46 -20.41 -20.24
N PHE A 173 -11.53 -19.72 -20.61
CA PHE A 173 -12.79 -20.35 -21.01
C PHE A 173 -12.64 -21.27 -22.24
N LYS A 174 -11.89 -20.82 -23.28
CA LYS A 174 -11.59 -21.66 -24.45
C LYS A 174 -10.83 -22.94 -24.07
N ARG A 175 -9.86 -22.85 -23.16
CA ARG A 175 -9.07 -24.01 -22.69
C ARG A 175 -9.93 -24.98 -21.89
N LEU A 176 -10.81 -24.49 -21.01
CA LEU A 176 -11.72 -25.32 -20.23
C LEU A 176 -12.71 -26.08 -21.13
N LYS A 177 -13.28 -25.44 -22.16
CA LYS A 177 -14.15 -26.10 -23.13
C LYS A 177 -13.41 -27.22 -23.90
N LYS A 178 -12.16 -27.00 -24.31
CA LYS A 178 -11.37 -28.05 -24.99
C LYS A 178 -11.07 -29.21 -24.05
N TYR A 179 -10.80 -28.94 -22.78
CA TYR A 179 -10.59 -29.99 -21.76
C TYR A 179 -11.84 -30.82 -21.52
N GLU A 180 -13.01 -30.22 -21.46
CA GLU A 180 -14.30 -30.91 -21.33
C GLU A 180 -14.59 -31.83 -22.53
N HIS A 181 -14.33 -31.36 -23.76
CA HIS A 181 -14.53 -32.12 -24.98
C HIS A 181 -13.64 -33.37 -25.01
N ASN A 182 -12.36 -33.24 -24.68
CA ASN A 182 -11.41 -34.35 -24.64
C ASN A 182 -11.81 -35.40 -23.59
N LYS A 183 -12.40 -34.99 -22.46
CA LYS A 183 -12.87 -35.91 -21.38
C LYS A 183 -14.09 -36.74 -21.77
N LYS A 184 -14.89 -36.27 -22.73
CA LYS A 184 -16.08 -37.01 -23.26
C LYS A 184 -15.72 -37.98 -24.39
N THR A 185 -14.49 -37.90 -24.91
CA THR A 185 -14.01 -38.68 -26.06
C THR A 185 -13.05 -39.81 -25.62
N THR A 186 -12.71 -39.87 -24.33
CA THR A 186 -11.97 -40.96 -23.66
C THR A 186 -12.91 -41.80 -22.82
#